data_149abc90c53dca451e49f46568a468e8
#
_entry.id   149abc90c53dca451e49f46568a468e8
#
_cell.length_a   1.000
_cell.length_b   1.000
_cell.length_c   1.000
_cell.angle_alpha   90.00
_cell.angle_beta   90.00
_cell.angle_gamma   90.00
#
_symmetry.space_group_name_H-M   'P 1'
#
loop_
_entity.id
_entity.type
_entity.pdbx_description
1 polymer ?
#
loop_
_entity_poly.entity_id
_entity_poly.type
_entity_poly.pdbx_seq_one_letter_code
_entity_poly.pdbx_strand_id
1 'polypeptide(L)'
;MNIRVLNPTDDVAAITDMLHRAYAPLAARGLNYTASYQSPEVTAQRLCTGYPIVAECDGSIVGTLTVYRPDSNSSFALYREPHTYSFGQFAVDPRFKGRGIGRALHRAAIDYAISQGTLFLCLDTAAPAEDLVATYARWGYTIVERTTWRDKSYESVLMRCLIAASMS
;
A
#
# COMPACT_ATOMS: atom_id res chain seq x y z
N MET A 1 19.15 5.47 -4.83
CA MET A 1 17.83 4.87 -4.58
C MET A 1 17.48 3.96 -5.73
N ASN A 2 17.14 2.72 -5.44
CA ASN A 2 16.73 1.72 -6.41
C ASN A 2 15.30 1.24 -6.08
N ILE A 3 14.39 1.24 -7.07
CA ILE A 3 13.05 0.66 -6.95
C ILE A 3 13.08 -0.69 -7.67
N ARG A 4 12.73 -1.75 -6.96
CA ARG A 4 12.79 -3.12 -7.48
C ARG A 4 11.74 -4.03 -6.86
N VAL A 5 11.54 -5.17 -7.44
CA VAL A 5 10.75 -6.24 -6.82
C VAL A 5 11.52 -6.81 -5.62
N LEU A 6 10.80 -7.28 -4.62
CA LEU A 6 11.37 -7.98 -3.47
C LEU A 6 12.12 -9.24 -3.93
N ASN A 7 13.31 -9.45 -3.39
CA ASN A 7 14.08 -10.68 -3.61
C ASN A 7 13.80 -11.70 -2.50
N PRO A 8 13.91 -13.01 -2.78
CA PRO A 8 13.73 -14.05 -1.75
C PRO A 8 14.73 -13.95 -0.59
N THR A 9 15.86 -13.28 -0.80
CA THR A 9 16.92 -13.08 0.20
C THR A 9 16.76 -11.79 1.02
N ASP A 10 15.77 -10.97 0.72
CA ASP A 10 15.51 -9.74 1.48
C ASP A 10 15.05 -10.08 2.91
N ASP A 11 15.50 -9.27 3.87
CA ASP A 11 15.19 -9.47 5.28
C ASP A 11 13.78 -8.98 5.62
N VAL A 12 12.83 -9.94 5.70
CA VAL A 12 11.43 -9.67 6.03
C VAL A 12 11.27 -9.11 7.45
N ALA A 13 12.13 -9.50 8.39
CA ALA A 13 12.08 -8.95 9.76
C ALA A 13 12.44 -7.46 9.75
N ALA A 14 13.47 -7.08 9.01
CA ALA A 14 13.84 -5.66 8.83
C ALA A 14 12.74 -4.85 8.13
N ILE A 15 12.03 -5.44 7.14
CA ILE A 15 10.87 -4.83 6.50
C ILE A 15 9.74 -4.64 7.52
N THR A 16 9.48 -5.63 8.37
CA THR A 16 8.45 -5.56 9.42
C THR A 16 8.76 -4.42 10.41
N ASP A 17 10.00 -4.33 10.87
CA ASP A 17 10.43 -3.25 11.75
C ASP A 17 10.29 -1.87 11.11
N MET A 18 10.57 -1.76 9.82
CA MET A 18 10.38 -0.52 9.05
C MET A 18 8.89 -0.17 8.96
N LEU A 19 8.01 -1.15 8.70
CA LEU A 19 6.55 -0.96 8.71
C LEU A 19 6.07 -0.45 10.06
N HIS A 20 6.50 -1.08 11.16
CA HIS A 20 6.14 -0.63 12.52
C HIS A 20 6.55 0.83 12.76
N ARG A 21 7.78 1.21 12.40
CA ARG A 21 8.24 2.61 12.53
C ARG A 21 7.41 3.57 11.70
N ALA A 22 7.08 3.19 10.47
CA ALA A 22 6.31 4.03 9.55
C ALA A 22 4.87 4.26 10.03
N TYR A 23 4.25 3.25 10.64
CA TYR A 23 2.87 3.31 11.12
C TYR A 23 2.73 3.71 12.59
N ALA A 24 3.83 3.82 13.34
CA ALA A 24 3.80 4.24 14.75
C ALA A 24 3.05 5.56 15.01
N PRO A 25 3.19 6.63 14.19
CA PRO A 25 2.42 7.85 14.39
C PRO A 25 0.89 7.67 14.24
N LEU A 26 0.46 6.76 13.37
CA LEU A 26 -0.96 6.43 13.19
C LEU A 26 -1.48 5.60 14.36
N ALA A 27 -0.69 4.64 14.83
CA ALA A 27 -0.99 3.85 16.02
C ALA A 27 -1.12 4.72 17.27
N ALA A 28 -0.27 5.72 17.43
CA ALA A 28 -0.35 6.71 18.52
C ALA A 28 -1.64 7.54 18.49
N ARG A 29 -2.29 7.66 17.32
CA ARG A 29 -3.62 8.28 17.15
C ARG A 29 -4.77 7.31 17.38
N GLY A 30 -4.51 6.07 17.82
CA GLY A 30 -5.51 5.02 18.01
C GLY A 30 -5.96 4.31 16.74
N LEU A 31 -5.25 4.49 15.63
CA LEU A 31 -5.56 3.86 14.34
C LEU A 31 -4.78 2.55 14.20
N ASN A 32 -5.44 1.42 14.47
CA ASN A 32 -4.84 0.09 14.54
C ASN A 32 -4.63 -0.56 13.15
N TYR A 33 -3.88 0.09 12.26
CA TYR A 33 -3.48 -0.52 10.99
C TYR A 33 -2.74 -1.83 11.25
N THR A 34 -3.01 -2.87 10.44
CA THR A 34 -2.32 -4.16 10.55
C THR A 34 -0.80 -4.00 10.49
N ALA A 35 -0.31 -3.11 9.64
CA ALA A 35 1.11 -2.82 9.49
C ALA A 35 1.78 -2.22 10.75
N SER A 36 1.01 -1.77 11.74
CA SER A 36 1.57 -1.22 12.99
C SER A 36 1.92 -2.30 14.03
N TYR A 37 1.40 -3.53 13.87
CA TYR A 37 1.57 -4.61 14.87
C TYR A 37 1.78 -6.01 14.28
N GLN A 38 1.75 -6.17 12.96
CA GLN A 38 1.88 -7.47 12.31
C GLN A 38 3.23 -8.14 12.61
N SER A 39 3.25 -9.47 12.72
CA SER A 39 4.50 -10.23 12.86
C SER A 39 5.27 -10.35 11.53
N PRO A 40 6.55 -10.74 11.55
CA PRO A 40 7.30 -11.03 10.32
C PRO A 40 6.63 -12.09 9.44
N GLU A 41 5.98 -13.10 10.03
CA GLU A 41 5.25 -14.14 9.30
C GLU A 41 4.05 -13.55 8.55
N VAL A 42 3.30 -12.66 9.19
CA VAL A 42 2.18 -11.93 8.54
C VAL A 42 2.71 -11.00 7.45
N THR A 43 3.83 -10.33 7.68
CA THR A 43 4.50 -9.53 6.66
C THR A 43 4.88 -10.39 5.45
N ALA A 44 5.54 -11.53 5.68
CA ALA A 44 5.92 -12.46 4.61
C ALA A 44 4.70 -12.94 3.81
N GLN A 45 3.64 -13.36 4.50
CA GLN A 45 2.40 -13.81 3.85
C GLN A 45 1.81 -12.71 2.95
N ARG A 46 1.70 -11.48 3.47
CA ARG A 46 1.14 -10.35 2.71
C ARG A 46 2.02 -9.94 1.52
N LEU A 47 3.34 -10.06 1.63
CA LEU A 47 4.26 -9.83 0.52
C LEU A 47 4.11 -10.91 -0.56
N CYS A 48 4.03 -12.19 -0.16
CA CYS A 48 3.92 -13.33 -1.08
C CYS A 48 2.58 -13.44 -1.82
N THR A 49 1.49 -12.87 -1.26
CA THR A 49 0.16 -12.90 -1.90
C THR A 49 -0.03 -11.85 -3.00
N GLY A 50 0.93 -10.93 -3.15
CA GLY A 50 0.89 -9.86 -4.13
C GLY A 50 2.18 -9.72 -4.93
N TYR A 51 2.32 -8.56 -5.56
CA TYR A 51 3.54 -8.14 -6.25
C TYR A 51 4.26 -7.10 -5.36
N PRO A 52 5.25 -7.53 -4.57
CA PRO A 52 5.91 -6.66 -3.61
C PRO A 52 7.02 -5.84 -4.27
N ILE A 53 6.93 -4.52 -4.13
CA ILE A 53 7.91 -3.54 -4.61
C ILE A 53 8.60 -2.94 -3.41
N VAL A 54 9.90 -2.80 -3.47
CA VAL A 54 10.73 -2.18 -2.42
C VAL A 54 11.57 -1.04 -2.95
N ALA A 55 11.82 -0.07 -2.08
CA ALA A 55 12.80 0.99 -2.30
C ALA A 55 14.03 0.68 -1.47
N GLU A 56 15.18 0.64 -2.13
CA GLU A 56 16.48 0.37 -1.52
C GLU A 56 17.37 1.61 -1.60
N CYS A 57 18.01 1.96 -0.49
CA CYS A 57 19.03 2.99 -0.39
C CYS A 57 20.22 2.43 0.40
N ASP A 58 21.41 2.50 -0.17
CA ASP A 58 22.66 2.08 0.46
C ASP A 58 22.60 0.66 1.05
N GLY A 59 21.99 -0.27 0.28
CA GLY A 59 21.85 -1.68 0.65
C GLY A 59 20.77 -1.96 1.71
N SER A 60 19.99 -0.97 2.12
CA SER A 60 18.89 -1.13 3.07
C SER A 60 17.54 -0.86 2.42
N ILE A 61 16.52 -1.66 2.73
CA ILE A 61 15.15 -1.42 2.31
C ILE A 61 14.57 -0.30 3.18
N VAL A 62 14.18 0.79 2.53
CA VAL A 62 13.68 2.02 3.17
C VAL A 62 12.22 2.33 2.83
N GLY A 63 11.59 1.48 2.02
CA GLY A 63 10.17 1.60 1.70
C GLY A 63 9.66 0.34 1.02
N THR A 64 8.35 0.12 1.09
CA THR A 64 7.66 -1.00 0.46
C THR A 64 6.26 -0.60 0.01
N LEU A 65 5.75 -1.28 -1.00
CA LEU A 65 4.37 -1.25 -1.47
C LEU A 65 4.08 -2.60 -2.13
N THR A 66 2.97 -3.23 -1.78
CA THR A 66 2.56 -4.50 -2.42
C THR A 66 1.29 -4.30 -3.22
N VAL A 67 1.30 -4.70 -4.49
CA VAL A 67 0.13 -4.67 -5.37
C VAL A 67 -0.56 -6.03 -5.33
N TYR A 68 -1.88 -6.03 -5.18
CA TYR A 68 -2.71 -7.23 -5.10
C TYR A 68 -3.67 -7.30 -6.29
N ARG A 69 -3.88 -8.52 -6.78
CA ARG A 69 -4.88 -8.84 -7.81
C ARG A 69 -6.30 -8.79 -7.20
N PRO A 70 -7.35 -8.72 -8.04
CA PRO A 70 -8.72 -8.90 -7.55
C PRO A 70 -8.87 -10.18 -6.75
N ASP A 71 -9.58 -10.09 -5.63
CA ASP A 71 -9.90 -11.23 -4.76
C ASP A 71 -11.39 -11.54 -4.85
N SER A 72 -11.74 -12.62 -5.55
CA SER A 72 -13.13 -13.08 -5.71
C SER A 72 -13.82 -13.40 -4.38
N ASN A 73 -13.06 -13.69 -3.34
CA ASN A 73 -13.55 -14.01 -2.00
C ASN A 73 -13.70 -12.79 -1.09
N SER A 74 -13.28 -11.61 -1.57
CA SER A 74 -13.42 -10.38 -0.77
C SER A 74 -14.89 -10.08 -0.45
N SER A 75 -15.16 -9.64 0.76
CA SER A 75 -16.48 -9.14 1.16
C SER A 75 -16.85 -7.83 0.46
N PHE A 76 -15.88 -7.09 -0.07
CA PHE A 76 -16.10 -5.81 -0.74
C PHE A 76 -16.11 -5.94 -2.26
N ALA A 77 -17.16 -5.36 -2.89
CA ALA A 77 -17.36 -5.43 -4.33
C ALA A 77 -16.17 -4.87 -5.10
N LEU A 78 -15.60 -3.75 -4.63
CA LEU A 78 -14.46 -3.08 -5.25
C LEU A 78 -13.26 -4.01 -5.44
N TYR A 79 -12.95 -4.85 -4.44
CA TYR A 79 -11.83 -5.78 -4.50
C TYR A 79 -12.09 -7.04 -5.33
N ARG A 80 -13.35 -7.28 -5.74
CA ARG A 80 -13.74 -8.38 -6.66
C ARG A 80 -13.74 -7.97 -8.13
N GLU A 81 -13.69 -6.66 -8.43
CA GLU A 81 -13.77 -6.16 -9.81
C GLU A 81 -12.57 -6.63 -10.65
N PRO A 82 -12.78 -7.30 -11.83
CA PRO A 82 -11.70 -7.94 -12.58
C PRO A 82 -10.60 -7.00 -13.07
N HIS A 83 -10.93 -5.73 -13.29
CA HIS A 83 -9.99 -4.70 -13.81
C HIS A 83 -9.55 -3.71 -12.75
N THR A 84 -9.67 -4.08 -11.47
CA THR A 84 -9.29 -3.25 -10.33
C THR A 84 -8.27 -3.99 -9.46
N TYR A 85 -7.02 -3.54 -9.50
CA TYR A 85 -6.00 -4.02 -8.58
C TYR A 85 -5.99 -3.12 -7.33
N SER A 86 -5.48 -3.63 -6.23
CA SER A 86 -5.32 -2.85 -5.01
C SER A 86 -3.85 -2.82 -4.58
N PHE A 87 -3.52 -1.92 -3.66
CA PHE A 87 -2.22 -1.97 -3.00
C PHE A 87 -2.34 -1.77 -1.49
N GLY A 88 -1.38 -2.31 -0.79
CA GLY A 88 -1.24 -2.21 0.66
C GLY A 88 0.20 -2.38 1.09
N GLN A 89 0.43 -2.50 2.40
CA GLN A 89 1.76 -2.50 3.00
C GLN A 89 2.63 -1.34 2.48
N PHE A 90 2.00 -0.19 2.24
CA PHE A 90 2.67 0.98 1.68
C PHE A 90 3.27 1.81 2.81
N ALA A 91 4.58 1.83 2.83
CA ALA A 91 5.35 2.54 3.85
C ALA A 91 6.66 3.08 3.31
N VAL A 92 7.12 4.18 3.91
CA VAL A 92 8.48 4.71 3.77
C VAL A 92 9.02 4.92 5.16
N ASP A 93 10.24 4.46 5.42
CA ASP A 93 10.92 4.67 6.68
C ASP A 93 10.92 6.16 7.04
N PRO A 94 10.47 6.55 8.24
CA PRO A 94 10.40 7.97 8.65
C PRO A 94 11.70 8.74 8.47
N ARG A 95 12.86 8.08 8.58
CA ARG A 95 14.19 8.67 8.37
C ARG A 95 14.46 9.11 6.93
N PHE A 96 13.64 8.62 5.99
CA PHE A 96 13.78 8.88 4.54
C PHE A 96 12.58 9.63 3.95
N LYS A 97 11.67 10.16 4.78
CA LYS A 97 10.54 10.97 4.32
C LYS A 97 11.00 12.22 3.56
N GLY A 98 10.14 12.72 2.66
CA GLY A 98 10.40 13.93 1.88
C GLY A 98 11.36 13.74 0.69
N ARG A 99 11.86 12.52 0.45
CA ARG A 99 12.80 12.22 -0.64
C ARG A 99 12.14 11.65 -1.92
N GLY A 100 10.81 11.73 -2.02
CA GLY A 100 10.06 11.23 -3.19
C GLY A 100 9.90 9.70 -3.26
N ILE A 101 10.36 8.95 -2.25
CA ILE A 101 10.37 7.47 -2.25
C ILE A 101 8.94 6.91 -2.39
N GLY A 102 7.98 7.45 -1.62
CA GLY A 102 6.60 6.99 -1.69
C GLY A 102 6.00 7.19 -3.07
N ARG A 103 6.31 8.31 -3.73
CA ARG A 103 5.84 8.57 -5.09
C ARG A 103 6.47 7.64 -6.12
N ALA A 104 7.76 7.30 -5.94
CA ALA A 104 8.46 6.35 -6.81
C ALA A 104 7.90 4.93 -6.68
N LEU A 105 7.64 4.46 -5.46
CA LEU A 105 6.97 3.17 -5.20
C LEU A 105 5.57 3.12 -5.83
N HIS A 106 4.77 4.18 -5.62
CA HIS A 106 3.44 4.27 -6.19
C HIS A 106 3.46 4.28 -7.73
N ARG A 107 4.43 4.98 -8.35
CA ARG A 107 4.60 4.96 -9.81
C ARG A 107 4.91 3.55 -10.31
N ALA A 108 5.82 2.84 -9.67
CA ALA A 108 6.15 1.46 -10.03
C ALA A 108 4.93 0.52 -9.88
N ALA A 109 4.08 0.75 -8.88
CA ALA A 109 2.83 0.02 -8.71
C ALA A 109 1.84 0.27 -9.87
N ILE A 110 1.70 1.53 -10.32
CA ILE A 110 0.89 1.88 -11.49
C ILE A 110 1.44 1.21 -12.76
N ASP A 111 2.75 1.30 -12.99
CA ASP A 111 3.40 0.72 -14.18
C ASP A 111 3.20 -0.80 -14.23
N TYR A 112 3.34 -1.48 -13.08
CA TYR A 112 3.01 -2.91 -12.97
C TYR A 112 1.53 -3.18 -13.26
N ALA A 113 0.60 -2.47 -12.63
CA ALA A 113 -0.82 -2.67 -12.80
C ALA A 113 -1.25 -2.48 -14.28
N ILE A 114 -0.74 -1.45 -14.96
CA ILE A 114 -0.96 -1.21 -16.39
C ILE A 114 -0.42 -2.39 -17.22
N SER A 115 0.76 -2.91 -16.91
CA SER A 115 1.36 -4.06 -17.61
C SER A 115 0.51 -5.33 -17.50
N GLN A 116 -0.35 -5.41 -16.48
CA GLN A 116 -1.30 -6.51 -16.27
C GLN A 116 -2.68 -6.25 -16.92
N GLY A 117 -2.83 -5.17 -17.70
CA GLY A 117 -4.09 -4.81 -18.36
C GLY A 117 -5.17 -4.26 -17.42
N THR A 118 -4.77 -3.80 -16.24
CA THR A 118 -5.70 -3.24 -15.24
C THR A 118 -6.06 -1.79 -15.58
N LEU A 119 -7.32 -1.44 -15.36
CA LEU A 119 -7.85 -0.09 -15.59
C LEU A 119 -7.77 0.78 -14.34
N PHE A 120 -7.94 0.17 -13.16
CA PHE A 120 -8.06 0.88 -11.90
C PHE A 120 -7.07 0.34 -10.85
N LEU A 121 -6.55 1.27 -10.06
CA LEU A 121 -5.83 0.95 -8.83
C LEU A 121 -6.62 1.50 -7.64
N CYS A 122 -6.78 0.70 -6.58
CA CYS A 122 -7.52 1.10 -5.39
C CYS A 122 -6.73 0.82 -4.11
N LEU A 123 -7.19 1.43 -3.05
CA LEU A 123 -6.67 1.26 -1.70
C LEU A 123 -7.78 1.45 -0.67
N ASP A 124 -7.54 1.04 0.56
CA ASP A 124 -8.29 1.50 1.72
C ASP A 124 -7.38 2.15 2.76
N THR A 125 -7.91 3.13 3.46
CA THR A 125 -7.21 3.81 4.55
C THR A 125 -8.21 4.30 5.60
N ALA A 126 -7.72 4.62 6.81
CA ALA A 126 -8.55 5.16 7.86
C ALA A 126 -9.13 6.53 7.46
N ALA A 127 -10.45 6.70 7.57
CA ALA A 127 -11.09 8.00 7.32
C ALA A 127 -10.51 9.12 8.20
N PRO A 128 -10.18 8.89 9.50
CA PRO A 128 -9.53 9.90 10.34
C PRO A 128 -8.08 10.23 9.97
N ALA A 129 -7.44 9.45 9.09
CA ALA A 129 -6.09 9.78 8.58
C ALA A 129 -6.20 10.78 7.40
N GLU A 130 -6.72 11.96 7.67
CA GLU A 130 -7.04 12.98 6.66
C GLU A 130 -5.85 13.39 5.79
N ASP A 131 -4.64 13.39 6.36
CA ASP A 131 -3.39 13.66 5.68
C ASP A 131 -3.07 12.60 4.60
N LEU A 132 -3.36 11.32 4.87
CA LEU A 132 -3.23 10.24 3.90
C LEU A 132 -4.31 10.33 2.83
N VAL A 133 -5.57 10.53 3.22
CA VAL A 133 -6.68 10.71 2.27
C VAL A 133 -6.40 11.88 1.32
N ALA A 134 -5.93 13.02 1.84
CA ALA A 134 -5.55 14.17 1.03
C ALA A 134 -4.37 13.87 0.10
N THR A 135 -3.41 13.06 0.54
CA THR A 135 -2.27 12.64 -0.29
C THR A 135 -2.74 11.80 -1.47
N TYR A 136 -3.58 10.80 -1.22
CA TYR A 136 -4.14 9.98 -2.30
C TYR A 136 -5.06 10.77 -3.22
N ALA A 137 -5.84 11.72 -2.70
CA ALA A 137 -6.65 12.61 -3.52
C ALA A 137 -5.78 13.44 -4.49
N ARG A 138 -4.64 13.97 -4.03
CA ARG A 138 -3.66 14.66 -4.91
C ARG A 138 -3.03 13.74 -5.96
N TRP A 139 -3.05 12.42 -5.74
CA TRP A 139 -2.58 11.41 -6.70
C TRP A 139 -3.69 10.93 -7.66
N GLY A 140 -4.89 11.53 -7.57
CA GLY A 140 -6.00 11.23 -8.46
C GLY A 140 -6.98 10.18 -7.96
N TYR A 141 -6.86 9.75 -6.70
CA TYR A 141 -7.82 8.83 -6.10
C TYR A 141 -9.06 9.56 -5.62
N THR A 142 -10.23 8.94 -5.81
CA THR A 142 -11.51 9.41 -5.28
C THR A 142 -12.09 8.38 -4.33
N ILE A 143 -12.76 8.84 -3.27
CA ILE A 143 -13.49 7.96 -2.35
C ILE A 143 -14.69 7.37 -3.09
N VAL A 144 -14.81 6.04 -3.11
CA VAL A 144 -15.91 5.32 -3.77
C VAL A 144 -16.79 4.57 -2.77
N GLU A 145 -16.27 4.26 -1.59
CA GLU A 145 -17.01 3.54 -0.55
C GLU A 145 -16.46 3.90 0.84
N ARG A 146 -17.30 3.75 1.86
CA ARG A 146 -16.92 3.80 3.29
C ARG A 146 -17.35 2.52 3.96
N THR A 147 -16.51 2.01 4.86
CA THR A 147 -16.78 0.74 5.54
C THR A 147 -16.10 0.67 6.91
N THR A 148 -16.53 -0.29 7.72
CA THR A 148 -15.84 -0.64 8.96
C THR A 148 -15.43 -2.09 8.90
N TRP A 149 -14.13 -2.35 8.95
CA TRP A 149 -13.59 -3.69 9.10
C TRP A 149 -13.83 -4.18 10.53
N ARG A 150 -14.14 -5.46 10.69
CA ARG A 150 -14.50 -6.05 11.99
C ARG A 150 -13.39 -5.86 13.06
N ASP A 151 -12.12 -5.85 12.64
CA ASP A 151 -10.94 -5.78 13.51
C ASP A 151 -10.35 -4.37 13.62
N LYS A 152 -10.97 -3.35 13.00
CA LYS A 152 -10.46 -1.97 12.99
C LYS A 152 -11.21 -1.08 13.95
N SER A 153 -10.47 -0.17 14.59
CA SER A 153 -10.98 0.85 15.52
C SER A 153 -11.54 2.09 14.83
N TYR A 154 -11.55 2.10 13.47
CA TYR A 154 -11.90 3.26 12.66
C TYR A 154 -12.75 2.87 11.44
N GLU A 155 -13.52 3.85 10.93
CA GLU A 155 -14.11 3.76 9.60
C GLU A 155 -13.00 3.87 8.54
N SER A 156 -13.04 3.03 7.52
CA SER A 156 -12.16 3.10 6.35
C SER A 156 -12.87 3.77 5.18
N VAL A 157 -12.09 4.48 4.37
CA VAL A 157 -12.47 4.92 3.02
C VAL A 157 -11.78 4.02 2.01
N LEU A 158 -12.55 3.51 1.05
CA LEU A 158 -12.03 2.84 -0.14
C LEU A 158 -11.89 3.89 -1.23
N MET A 159 -10.70 3.99 -1.80
CA MET A 159 -10.37 4.99 -2.81
C MET A 159 -9.91 4.31 -4.10
N ARG A 160 -10.27 4.87 -5.25
CA ARG A 160 -9.96 4.33 -6.58
C ARG A 160 -9.43 5.42 -7.52
N CYS A 161 -8.47 5.05 -8.35
CA CYS A 161 -7.91 5.88 -9.41
C CYS A 161 -7.98 5.13 -10.75
N LEU A 162 -8.41 5.82 -11.83
CA LEU A 162 -8.28 5.34 -13.21
C LEU A 162 -6.83 5.55 -13.65
N ILE A 163 -6.10 4.46 -13.93
CA ILE A 163 -4.67 4.50 -14.26
C ILE A 163 -4.39 4.34 -15.77
N ALA A 164 -5.33 3.78 -16.53
CA ALA A 164 -5.14 3.53 -17.96
C ALA A 164 -5.12 4.80 -18.82
N ALA A 165 -5.65 5.92 -18.34
CA ALA A 165 -5.70 7.19 -19.08
C ALA A 165 -4.34 7.93 -19.12
N SER A 166 -3.32 7.44 -18.47
CA SER A 166 -1.97 8.05 -18.46
C SER A 166 -1.09 7.63 -19.65
N MET A 167 -1.64 6.94 -20.65
CA MET A 167 -0.95 6.52 -21.86
C MET A 167 -1.22 7.43 -23.07
N SER A 168 -1.41 8.74 -22.81
CA SER A 168 -1.51 9.75 -23.87
C SER A 168 -0.25 10.58 -23.91
#